data_c6291940ddbe15948a2bb9bbecffa95b
#
_entry.id   c6291940ddbe15948a2bb9bbecffa95b
#
_cell.length_a   1.000
_cell.length_b   1.000
_cell.length_c   1.000
_cell.angle_alpha   90.00
_cell.angle_beta   90.00
_cell.angle_gamma   90.00
#
_symmetry.space_group_name_H-M   'P 1'
#
loop_
_entity.id
_entity.type
_entity.pdbx_description
1 polymer ?
#
loop_
_entity_poly.entity_id
_entity_poly.type
_entity_poly.pdbx_seq_one_letter_code
_entity_poly.pdbx_strand_id
1 'polypeptide(L)'
;MLFRKAELEDHKIIIAIALKAYEKYVERMGKEPAPMRPSIQKEDVVFVCEDNKQVIAFAILVKINDQIILDSIAVDPSHQKKSIGNNFIKFIEQYLIEQKFNKYQLYTNEKMFENIDWYQKIGFKIFKKGTEKGYNRIYFEKQLS
;
A
#
# COMPACT_ATOMS: atom_id res chain seq x y z
N MET A 1 -1.97 -0.09 -19.08
CA MET A 1 -1.62 0.45 -17.74
C MET A 1 -0.12 0.66 -17.66
N LEU A 2 0.29 1.74 -17.04
CA LEU A 2 1.70 2.07 -16.84
C LEU A 2 1.99 2.26 -15.36
N PHE A 3 2.95 1.51 -14.84
CA PHE A 3 3.46 1.70 -13.49
C PHE A 3 4.75 2.51 -13.56
N ARG A 4 4.84 3.57 -12.79
CA ARG A 4 6.00 4.46 -12.81
C ARG A 4 6.20 5.13 -11.45
N LYS A 5 7.36 5.75 -11.26
CA LYS A 5 7.57 6.58 -10.08
C LYS A 5 6.66 7.80 -10.12
N ALA A 6 6.17 8.20 -8.96
CA ALA A 6 5.35 9.40 -8.83
C ALA A 6 6.21 10.65 -9.02
N GLU A 7 5.61 11.67 -9.61
CA GLU A 7 6.18 13.00 -9.69
C GLU A 7 5.48 13.87 -8.65
N LEU A 8 6.06 15.03 -8.36
CA LEU A 8 5.51 15.94 -7.35
C LEU A 8 4.05 16.30 -7.64
N GLU A 9 3.72 16.51 -8.91
CA GLU A 9 2.36 16.86 -9.35
C GLU A 9 1.35 15.74 -9.13
N ASP A 10 1.80 14.49 -8.93
CA ASP A 10 0.91 13.36 -8.66
C ASP A 10 0.39 13.35 -7.22
N HIS A 11 1.01 14.11 -6.31
CA HIS A 11 0.67 14.06 -4.90
C HIS A 11 -0.79 14.41 -4.60
N LYS A 12 -1.37 15.34 -5.34
CA LYS A 12 -2.78 15.72 -5.15
C LYS A 12 -3.74 14.56 -5.45
N ILE A 13 -3.48 13.84 -6.54
CA ILE A 13 -4.35 12.73 -6.91
C ILE A 13 -4.14 11.55 -5.96
N ILE A 14 -2.92 11.33 -5.47
CA ILE A 14 -2.64 10.30 -4.48
C ILE A 14 -3.47 10.54 -3.22
N ILE A 15 -3.47 11.76 -2.71
CA ILE A 15 -4.26 12.14 -1.53
C ILE A 15 -5.75 11.91 -1.79
N ALA A 16 -6.24 12.27 -2.96
CA ALA A 16 -7.65 12.09 -3.31
C ALA A 16 -8.02 10.60 -3.39
N ILE A 17 -7.15 9.77 -3.98
CA ILE A 17 -7.37 8.33 -4.06
C ILE A 17 -7.40 7.70 -2.65
N ALA A 18 -6.47 8.10 -1.78
CA ALA A 18 -6.42 7.58 -0.41
C ALA A 18 -7.72 7.88 0.34
N LEU A 19 -8.22 9.11 0.25
CA LEU A 19 -9.49 9.48 0.88
C LEU A 19 -10.62 8.58 0.43
N LYS A 20 -10.78 8.40 -0.87
CA LYS A 20 -11.85 7.58 -1.44
C LYS A 20 -11.70 6.10 -1.09
N ALA A 21 -10.49 5.57 -1.17
CA ALA A 21 -10.24 4.14 -0.99
C ALA A 21 -10.45 3.70 0.45
N TYR A 22 -10.13 4.55 1.42
CA TYR A 22 -10.21 4.20 2.83
C TYR A 22 -11.48 4.69 3.53
N GLU A 23 -12.33 5.46 2.86
CA GLU A 23 -13.56 6.00 3.44
C GLU A 23 -14.47 4.92 4.01
N LYS A 24 -14.58 3.80 3.35
CA LYS A 24 -15.44 2.68 3.76
C LYS A 24 -15.07 2.10 5.15
N TYR A 25 -13.86 2.35 5.61
CA TYR A 25 -13.39 1.83 6.90
C TYR A 25 -13.68 2.76 8.07
N VAL A 26 -14.03 4.01 7.81
CA VAL A 26 -14.27 5.00 8.89
C VAL A 26 -15.38 4.53 9.82
N GLU A 27 -16.51 4.12 9.27
CA GLU A 27 -17.64 3.65 10.08
C GLU A 27 -17.30 2.35 10.79
N ARG A 28 -16.69 1.40 10.09
CA ARG A 28 -16.31 0.09 10.63
C ARG A 28 -15.34 0.22 11.81
N MET A 29 -14.39 1.14 11.72
CA MET A 29 -13.35 1.33 12.73
C MET A 29 -13.73 2.32 13.82
N GLY A 30 -14.75 3.14 13.58
CA GLY A 30 -15.12 4.22 14.50
C GLY A 30 -14.18 5.41 14.45
N LYS A 31 -13.27 5.46 13.50
CA LYS A 31 -12.32 6.55 13.28
C LYS A 31 -11.66 6.39 11.92
N GLU A 32 -10.96 7.43 11.48
CA GLU A 32 -10.23 7.37 10.21
C GLU A 32 -9.09 6.34 10.28
N PRO A 33 -8.96 5.46 9.28
CA PRO A 33 -7.78 4.59 9.21
C PRO A 33 -6.51 5.39 8.98
N ALA A 34 -5.39 4.94 9.54
CA ALA A 34 -4.12 5.64 9.45
C ALA A 34 -3.70 6.00 8.00
N PRO A 35 -3.85 5.09 7.00
CA PRO A 35 -3.40 5.42 5.65
C PRO A 35 -4.35 6.31 4.85
N MET A 36 -5.47 6.75 5.43
CA MET A 36 -6.44 7.59 4.73
C MET A 36 -5.87 8.97 4.35
N ARG A 37 -4.93 9.48 5.13
CA ARG A 37 -4.27 10.77 4.89
C ARG A 37 -2.76 10.56 4.85
N PRO A 38 -2.23 10.07 3.72
CA PRO A 38 -0.82 9.75 3.64
C PRO A 38 0.07 11.00 3.78
N SER A 39 1.17 10.85 4.51
CA SER A 39 2.20 11.88 4.62
C SER A 39 3.45 11.36 3.91
N ILE A 40 3.69 11.86 2.71
CA ILE A 40 4.81 11.41 1.88
C ILE A 40 6.06 12.18 2.25
N GLN A 41 7.12 11.48 2.65
CA GLN A 41 8.39 12.06 3.00
C GLN A 41 9.34 12.04 1.81
N LYS A 42 10.35 12.87 1.84
CA LYS A 42 11.30 13.02 0.74
C LYS A 42 12.01 11.71 0.36
N GLU A 43 12.34 10.90 1.36
CA GLU A 43 13.07 9.65 1.16
C GLU A 43 12.18 8.47 0.79
N ASP A 44 10.86 8.65 0.80
CA ASP A 44 9.92 7.59 0.45
C ASP A 44 9.98 7.29 -1.04
N VAL A 45 9.78 6.02 -1.39
CA VAL A 45 9.64 5.62 -2.79
C VAL A 45 8.16 5.49 -3.11
N VAL A 46 7.69 6.29 -4.04
CA VAL A 46 6.27 6.36 -4.38
C VAL A 46 6.08 5.98 -5.84
N PHE A 47 5.17 5.04 -6.07
CA PHE A 47 4.78 4.64 -7.42
C PHE A 47 3.32 4.96 -7.67
N VAL A 48 3.00 5.19 -8.92
CA VAL A 48 1.61 5.36 -9.38
C VAL A 48 1.34 4.43 -10.56
N CYS A 49 0.08 4.15 -10.77
CA CYS A 49 -0.40 3.43 -11.94
C CYS A 49 -1.25 4.37 -12.76
N GLU A 50 -0.90 4.54 -14.04
CA GLU A 50 -1.69 5.32 -14.99
C GLU A 50 -2.47 4.38 -15.91
N ASP A 51 -3.70 4.77 -16.22
CA ASP A 51 -4.49 4.17 -17.27
C ASP A 51 -5.13 5.30 -18.07
N ASN A 52 -4.93 5.31 -19.40
CA ASN A 52 -5.40 6.39 -20.27
C ASN A 52 -4.97 7.77 -19.77
N LYS A 53 -3.69 7.89 -19.36
CA LYS A 53 -3.09 9.14 -18.85
C LYS A 53 -3.70 9.65 -17.55
N GLN A 54 -4.48 8.82 -16.87
CA GLN A 54 -5.06 9.14 -15.57
C GLN A 54 -4.44 8.26 -14.49
N VAL A 55 -3.99 8.85 -13.39
CA VAL A 55 -3.50 8.10 -12.24
C VAL A 55 -4.68 7.47 -11.52
N ILE A 56 -4.66 6.16 -11.37
CA ILE A 56 -5.76 5.37 -10.79
C ILE A 56 -5.35 4.59 -9.54
N ALA A 57 -4.06 4.56 -9.20
CA ALA A 57 -3.58 3.82 -8.04
C ALA A 57 -2.23 4.36 -7.61
N PHE A 58 -1.87 4.12 -6.35
CA PHE A 58 -0.56 4.49 -5.83
C PHE A 58 -0.05 3.46 -4.82
N ALA A 59 1.26 3.50 -4.58
CA ALA A 59 1.90 2.73 -3.53
C ALA A 59 3.05 3.54 -2.93
N ILE A 60 3.21 3.45 -1.61
CA ILE A 60 4.26 4.16 -0.88
C ILE A 60 5.12 3.14 -0.16
N LEU A 61 6.43 3.15 -0.44
CA LEU A 61 7.42 2.31 0.21
C LEU A 61 8.27 3.17 1.13
N VAL A 62 8.46 2.71 2.36
CA VAL A 62 9.22 3.41 3.39
C VAL A 62 10.33 2.49 3.89
N LYS A 63 11.52 3.04 4.07
CA LYS A 63 12.65 2.29 4.61
C LYS A 63 12.84 2.65 6.08
N ILE A 64 12.76 1.64 6.96
CA ILE A 64 12.92 1.80 8.40
C ILE A 64 13.92 0.76 8.89
N ASN A 65 15.06 1.19 9.45
CA ASN A 65 16.07 0.30 10.02
C ASN A 65 16.46 -0.85 9.07
N ASP A 66 16.76 -0.51 7.81
CA ASP A 66 17.13 -1.46 6.76
C ASP A 66 16.03 -2.43 6.34
N GLN A 67 14.81 -2.27 6.89
CA GLN A 67 13.62 -2.98 6.42
C GLN A 67 12.88 -2.11 5.43
N ILE A 68 12.30 -2.73 4.40
CA ILE A 68 11.43 -2.01 3.47
C ILE A 68 9.98 -2.34 3.78
N ILE A 69 9.18 -1.30 3.93
CA ILE A 69 7.78 -1.41 4.34
C ILE A 69 6.91 -0.87 3.22
N LEU A 70 5.95 -1.66 2.77
CA LEU A 70 4.88 -1.14 1.91
C LEU A 70 3.88 -0.46 2.83
N ASP A 71 4.05 0.85 2.97
CA ASP A 71 3.29 1.64 3.93
C ASP A 71 1.83 1.84 3.51
N SER A 72 1.60 1.95 2.21
CA SER A 72 0.26 2.15 1.69
C SER A 72 0.20 1.69 0.23
N ILE A 73 -0.92 1.08 -0.14
CA ILE A 73 -1.25 0.77 -1.53
C ILE A 73 -2.76 0.90 -1.68
N ALA A 74 -3.19 1.62 -2.68
CA ALA A 74 -4.63 1.81 -2.90
C ALA A 74 -4.94 2.02 -4.38
N VAL A 75 -6.12 1.57 -4.78
CA VAL A 75 -6.66 1.75 -6.12
C VAL A 75 -7.91 2.61 -5.99
N ASP A 76 -8.08 3.58 -6.90
CA ASP A 76 -9.29 4.39 -6.95
C ASP A 76 -10.50 3.46 -6.99
N PRO A 77 -11.49 3.62 -6.10
CA PRO A 77 -12.65 2.73 -6.05
C PRO A 77 -13.39 2.59 -7.37
N SER A 78 -13.40 3.63 -8.21
CA SER A 78 -14.03 3.55 -9.53
C SER A 78 -13.26 2.67 -10.52
N HIS A 79 -12.05 2.26 -10.17
CA HIS A 79 -11.17 1.43 -11.00
C HIS A 79 -10.74 0.14 -10.28
N GLN A 80 -11.40 -0.26 -9.21
CA GLN A 80 -11.02 -1.46 -8.46
C GLN A 80 -11.36 -2.73 -9.21
N LYS A 81 -10.48 -3.09 -10.11
CA LYS A 81 -10.46 -4.39 -10.77
C LYS A 81 -9.36 -5.21 -10.12
N LYS A 82 -9.62 -6.49 -9.90
CA LYS A 82 -8.68 -7.38 -9.20
C LYS A 82 -7.26 -7.37 -9.77
N SER A 83 -7.15 -7.21 -11.09
CA SER A 83 -5.86 -7.26 -11.76
C SER A 83 -4.94 -6.07 -11.46
N ILE A 84 -5.48 -4.90 -11.13
CA ILE A 84 -4.65 -3.71 -10.90
C ILE A 84 -3.78 -3.90 -9.66
N GLY A 85 -4.39 -4.27 -8.53
CA GLY A 85 -3.65 -4.48 -7.29
C GLY A 85 -2.60 -5.58 -7.41
N ASN A 86 -2.98 -6.71 -7.99
CA ASN A 86 -2.05 -7.83 -8.17
C ASN A 86 -0.89 -7.48 -9.09
N ASN A 87 -1.17 -6.78 -10.19
CA ASN A 87 -0.13 -6.35 -11.11
C ASN A 87 0.77 -5.29 -10.47
N PHE A 88 0.21 -4.43 -9.65
CA PHE A 88 0.99 -3.42 -8.93
C PHE A 88 1.97 -4.09 -7.95
N ILE A 89 1.51 -5.10 -7.22
CA ILE A 89 2.38 -5.87 -6.32
C ILE A 89 3.52 -6.52 -7.10
N LYS A 90 3.24 -7.10 -8.26
CA LYS A 90 4.29 -7.69 -9.10
C LYS A 90 5.32 -6.66 -9.52
N PHE A 91 4.88 -5.48 -9.90
CA PHE A 91 5.77 -4.37 -10.26
C PHE A 91 6.65 -3.96 -9.08
N ILE A 92 6.06 -3.80 -7.90
CA ILE A 92 6.77 -3.44 -6.67
C ILE A 92 7.81 -4.50 -6.33
N GLU A 93 7.43 -5.77 -6.39
CA GLU A 93 8.35 -6.87 -6.04
C GLU A 93 9.52 -6.94 -7.01
N GLN A 94 9.28 -6.72 -8.30
CA GLN A 94 10.36 -6.67 -9.28
C GLN A 94 11.32 -5.52 -8.96
N TYR A 95 10.79 -4.35 -8.63
CA TYR A 95 11.61 -3.21 -8.23
C TYR A 95 12.47 -3.57 -7.00
N LEU A 96 11.87 -4.17 -5.98
CA LEU A 96 12.58 -4.52 -4.75
C LEU A 96 13.68 -5.54 -5.01
N ILE A 97 13.44 -6.54 -5.86
CA ILE A 97 14.44 -7.53 -6.23
C ILE A 97 15.60 -6.83 -6.94
N GLU A 98 15.33 -5.91 -7.85
CA GLU A 98 16.37 -5.15 -8.54
C GLU A 98 17.19 -4.29 -7.59
N GLN A 99 16.57 -3.83 -6.50
CA GLN A 99 17.25 -3.05 -5.45
C GLN A 99 17.93 -3.95 -4.41
N LYS A 100 17.96 -5.26 -4.63
CA LYS A 100 18.64 -6.25 -3.77
C LYS A 100 17.97 -6.49 -2.43
N PHE A 101 16.67 -6.20 -2.30
CA PHE A 101 15.90 -6.62 -1.14
C PHE A 101 15.46 -8.06 -1.34
N ASN A 102 15.54 -8.88 -0.27
CA ASN A 102 15.10 -10.27 -0.33
C ASN A 102 13.77 -10.51 0.39
N LYS A 103 13.21 -9.47 1.01
CA LYS A 103 11.90 -9.52 1.66
C LYS A 103 11.38 -8.11 1.87
N TYR A 104 10.09 -8.02 2.16
CA TYR A 104 9.50 -6.76 2.57
C TYR A 104 8.31 -7.01 3.49
N GLN A 105 7.88 -5.96 4.16
CA GLN A 105 6.85 -6.04 5.18
C GLN A 105 5.73 -5.06 4.89
N LEU A 106 4.59 -5.31 5.50
CA LEU A 106 3.49 -4.35 5.55
C LEU A 106 2.70 -4.58 6.82
N TYR A 107 1.84 -3.64 7.14
CA TYR A 107 0.88 -3.82 8.22
C TYR A 107 -0.48 -3.29 7.78
N THR A 108 -1.52 -3.80 8.43
CA THR A 108 -2.88 -3.33 8.19
C THR A 108 -3.66 -3.39 9.50
N ASN A 109 -4.74 -2.63 9.57
CA ASN A 109 -5.61 -2.66 10.73
C ASN A 109 -6.35 -4.00 10.79
N GLU A 110 -6.56 -4.53 12.00
CA GLU A 110 -7.23 -5.83 12.18
C GLU A 110 -8.66 -5.85 11.62
N LYS A 111 -9.29 -4.68 11.45
CA LYS A 111 -10.65 -4.58 10.91
C LYS A 111 -10.71 -4.47 9.39
N MET A 112 -9.56 -4.41 8.74
CA MET A 112 -9.50 -4.39 7.27
C MET A 112 -9.46 -5.81 6.72
N PHE A 113 -10.56 -6.54 6.89
CA PHE A 113 -10.64 -7.98 6.59
C PHE A 113 -10.29 -8.31 5.14
N GLU A 114 -10.74 -7.48 4.21
CA GLU A 114 -10.50 -7.69 2.79
C GLU A 114 -9.01 -7.62 2.46
N ASN A 115 -8.29 -6.69 3.10
CA ASN A 115 -6.85 -6.54 2.91
C ASN A 115 -6.08 -7.70 3.52
N ILE A 116 -6.47 -8.12 4.71
CA ILE A 116 -5.83 -9.26 5.39
C ILE A 116 -5.92 -10.51 4.51
N ASP A 117 -7.12 -10.79 3.99
CA ASP A 117 -7.36 -11.94 3.13
C ASP A 117 -6.53 -11.84 1.85
N TRP A 118 -6.51 -10.67 1.22
CA TRP A 118 -5.77 -10.44 -0.01
C TRP A 118 -4.26 -10.64 0.18
N TYR A 119 -3.69 -10.06 1.24
CA TYR A 119 -2.26 -10.20 1.50
C TYR A 119 -1.85 -11.65 1.72
N GLN A 120 -2.66 -12.41 2.46
CA GLN A 120 -2.37 -13.83 2.66
C GLN A 120 -2.44 -14.61 1.34
N LYS A 121 -3.40 -14.29 0.48
CA LYS A 121 -3.54 -14.96 -0.82
C LYS A 121 -2.35 -14.71 -1.74
N ILE A 122 -1.73 -13.54 -1.65
CA ILE A 122 -0.59 -13.22 -2.50
C ILE A 122 0.76 -13.56 -1.87
N GLY A 123 0.76 -14.27 -0.74
CA GLY A 123 1.96 -14.86 -0.19
C GLY A 123 2.54 -14.21 1.05
N PHE A 124 1.90 -13.20 1.60
CA PHE A 124 2.35 -12.61 2.86
C PHE A 124 1.98 -13.51 4.04
N LYS A 125 2.85 -13.54 5.03
CA LYS A 125 2.63 -14.29 6.27
C LYS A 125 2.60 -13.34 7.45
N ILE A 126 1.65 -13.56 8.35
CA ILE A 126 1.55 -12.81 9.59
C ILE A 126 2.71 -13.20 10.50
N PHE A 127 3.45 -12.23 11.01
CA PHE A 127 4.53 -12.51 11.93
C PHE A 127 4.40 -11.79 13.27
N LYS A 128 3.45 -10.86 13.39
CA LYS A 128 3.30 -10.08 14.62
C LYS A 128 1.94 -9.41 14.64
N LYS A 129 1.40 -9.21 15.83
CA LYS A 129 0.23 -8.37 16.09
C LYS A 129 0.61 -7.38 17.18
N GLY A 130 0.07 -6.17 17.10
CA GLY A 130 0.38 -5.16 18.10
C GLY A 130 -0.52 -3.96 18.00
N THR A 131 -0.38 -3.06 18.97
CA THR A 131 -1.11 -1.80 19.01
C THR A 131 -0.12 -0.66 18.89
N GLU A 132 -0.39 0.27 18.00
CA GLU A 132 0.44 1.43 17.78
C GLU A 132 -0.43 2.63 17.44
N LYS A 133 -0.21 3.75 18.15
CA LYS A 133 -0.96 4.98 17.95
C LYS A 133 -2.48 4.77 18.05
N GLY A 134 -2.92 3.86 18.92
CA GLY A 134 -4.33 3.57 19.12
C GLY A 134 -4.95 2.64 18.08
N TYR A 135 -4.17 2.06 17.20
CA TYR A 135 -4.63 1.11 16.18
C TYR A 135 -4.12 -0.29 16.48
N ASN A 136 -5.00 -1.27 16.37
CA ASN A 136 -4.62 -2.68 16.45
C ASN A 136 -4.19 -3.14 15.07
N ARG A 137 -2.92 -3.51 14.93
CA ARG A 137 -2.29 -3.84 13.65
C ARG A 137 -1.90 -5.29 13.55
N ILE A 138 -1.97 -5.80 12.32
CA ILE A 138 -1.44 -7.09 11.93
C ILE A 138 -0.27 -6.83 10.99
N TYR A 139 0.88 -7.43 11.29
CA TYR A 139 2.12 -7.24 10.55
C TYR A 139 2.41 -8.46 9.70
N PHE A 140 2.77 -8.23 8.45
CA PHE A 140 3.00 -9.26 7.46
C PHE A 140 4.40 -9.14 6.88
N GLU A 141 4.94 -10.28 6.44
CA GLU A 141 6.22 -10.32 5.74
C GLU A 141 6.13 -11.28 4.56
N LYS A 142 6.79 -10.92 3.46
CA LYS A 142 6.88 -11.78 2.27
C LYS A 142 8.32 -11.90 1.82
N GLN A 143 8.77 -13.13 1.58
CA GLN A 143 10.08 -13.40 1.01
C GLN A 143 10.05 -13.17 -0.49
N LEU A 144 11.10 -12.51 -0.98
CA LEU A 144 11.31 -12.29 -2.42
C LEU A 144 12.44 -13.24 -2.83
N SER A 145 12.10 -14.29 -3.47
CA SER A 145 13.03 -15.38 -3.81
C SER A 145 14.50 -15.00 -3.97
#